data_93efd143395e6533a311b21f0c443e79
#
_entry.id   93efd143395e6533a311b21f0c443e79
#
_cell.length_a   1.000
_cell.length_b   1.000
_cell.length_c   1.000
_cell.angle_alpha   90.00
_cell.angle_beta   90.00
_cell.angle_gamma   90.00
#
_symmetry.space_group_name_H-M   'P 1'
#
loop_
_entity.id
_entity.type
_entity.pdbx_description
1 polymer ?
#
loop_
_entity_poly.entity_id
_entity_poly.type
_entity_poly.pdbx_seq_one_letter_code
_entity_poly.pdbx_strand_id
1 'polypeptide(L)'
;GVQTCALPIYAVSVSGSPRDWMDYMDTASRLYRYSFSDQLLIHAQHPEATACASLELWNEKMFRWVNRGARGIALLDETGQHTRLRYVFDISDTHMVAGGRSPYLWQMQEHQREEILTHLAEVYALEEKDTATLQDALMAVAREMVNDNLEEYLDGLEYAVEGTYLEDLDEVTIRSDFRQLATDSVYYLLSRRCGLDPMELLEEEDFM
;
A
#
# COMPACT_ATOMS: atom_id res chain seq x y z
N GLY A 1 -20.53 15.55 -2.10
CA GLY A 1 -19.98 16.07 -3.37
C GLY A 1 -18.52 16.51 -3.34
N VAL A 2 -17.99 17.03 -2.22
CA VAL A 2 -16.61 17.57 -2.20
C VAL A 2 -15.56 16.47 -2.08
N GLN A 3 -15.85 15.36 -1.41
CA GLN A 3 -14.87 14.29 -1.17
C GLN A 3 -14.75 13.27 -2.31
N THR A 4 -15.79 13.06 -3.09
CA THR A 4 -15.73 12.18 -4.28
C THR A 4 -14.82 12.76 -5.37
N CYS A 5 -14.61 14.09 -5.39
CA CYS A 5 -13.67 14.75 -6.29
C CYS A 5 -12.23 14.78 -5.72
N ALA A 6 -12.05 14.57 -4.41
CA ALA A 6 -10.74 14.64 -3.79
C ALA A 6 -9.87 13.41 -4.09
N LEU A 7 -10.47 12.20 -4.18
CA LEU A 7 -9.73 10.98 -4.47
C LEU A 7 -8.95 11.01 -5.79
N PRO A 8 -9.57 11.33 -6.95
CA PRO A 8 -8.82 11.41 -8.21
C PRO A 8 -7.73 12.48 -8.18
N ILE A 9 -8.01 13.65 -7.61
CA ILE A 9 -7.03 14.74 -7.49
C ILE A 9 -5.85 14.29 -6.63
N TYR A 10 -6.12 13.59 -5.54
CA TYR A 10 -5.07 13.13 -4.65
C TYR A 10 -4.28 11.96 -5.23
N ALA A 11 -4.93 11.04 -5.95
CA ALA A 11 -4.25 9.98 -6.69
C ALA A 11 -3.25 10.56 -7.71
N VAL A 12 -3.66 11.59 -8.46
CA VAL A 12 -2.75 12.32 -9.37
C VAL A 12 -1.62 13.00 -8.60
N SER A 13 -1.90 13.55 -7.41
CA SER A 13 -0.86 14.20 -6.59
C SER A 13 0.21 13.22 -6.11
N VAL A 14 -0.16 12.03 -5.63
CA VAL A 14 0.82 11.03 -5.15
C VAL A 14 1.62 10.38 -6.28
N SER A 15 1.11 10.41 -7.51
CA SER A 15 1.83 9.95 -8.70
C SER A 15 2.60 11.07 -9.41
N GLY A 16 2.63 12.27 -8.83
CA GLY A 16 3.26 13.46 -9.45
C GLY A 16 4.78 13.46 -9.41
N SER A 17 5.38 12.65 -8.54
CA SER A 17 6.83 12.44 -8.48
C SER A 17 7.15 11.07 -7.89
N PRO A 18 8.33 10.49 -8.17
CA PRO A 18 8.82 9.27 -7.51
C PRO A 18 8.74 9.34 -5.99
N ARG A 19 9.13 10.46 -5.43
CA ARG A 19 9.14 10.68 -3.97
C ARG A 19 7.74 10.66 -3.37
N ASP A 20 6.78 11.34 -3.99
CA ASP A 20 5.39 11.34 -3.52
C ASP A 20 4.79 9.93 -3.58
N TRP A 21 5.15 9.16 -4.63
CA TRP A 21 4.74 7.78 -4.77
C TRP A 21 5.36 6.87 -3.69
N MET A 22 6.66 6.99 -3.41
CA MET A 22 7.32 6.24 -2.34
C MET A 22 6.77 6.60 -0.95
N ASP A 23 6.52 7.88 -0.66
CA ASP A 23 5.91 8.33 0.59
C ASP A 23 4.51 7.74 0.78
N TYR A 24 3.72 7.65 -0.30
CA TYR A 24 2.44 6.94 -0.29
C TYR A 24 2.61 5.44 -0.03
N MET A 25 3.55 4.78 -0.73
CA MET A 25 3.80 3.35 -0.57
C MET A 25 4.27 3.00 0.86
N ASP A 26 5.01 3.87 1.51
CA ASP A 26 5.36 3.73 2.93
C ASP A 26 4.12 3.65 3.82
N THR A 27 3.14 4.52 3.59
CA THR A 27 1.86 4.47 4.31
C THR A 27 1.07 3.21 3.96
N ALA A 28 0.98 2.87 2.68
CA ALA A 28 0.26 1.69 2.20
C ALA A 28 0.84 0.38 2.76
N SER A 29 2.17 0.27 2.88
CA SER A 29 2.83 -0.91 3.45
C SER A 29 2.43 -1.18 4.91
N ARG A 30 2.16 -0.13 5.69
CA ARG A 30 1.66 -0.23 7.08
C ARG A 30 0.17 -0.56 7.12
N LEU A 31 -0.61 -0.02 6.18
CA LEU A 31 -2.06 -0.09 6.14
C LEU A 31 -2.60 -1.12 5.12
N TYR A 32 -1.87 -2.19 4.86
CA TYR A 32 -2.13 -3.20 3.83
C TYR A 32 -3.53 -3.85 3.86
N ARG A 33 -4.27 -3.72 4.96
CA ARG A 33 -5.65 -4.22 5.11
C ARG A 33 -6.72 -3.25 4.61
N TYR A 34 -6.34 -2.02 4.33
CA TYR A 34 -7.23 -1.02 3.77
C TYR A 34 -7.25 -1.12 2.25
N SER A 35 -8.37 -0.78 1.64
CA SER A 35 -8.46 -0.64 0.18
C SER A 35 -7.55 0.49 -0.32
N PHE A 36 -7.19 0.46 -1.59
CA PHE A 36 -6.39 1.51 -2.22
C PHE A 36 -6.98 2.92 -1.98
N SER A 37 -8.29 3.08 -2.18
CA SER A 37 -8.99 4.35 -1.95
C SER A 37 -8.89 4.81 -0.49
N ASP A 38 -9.05 3.90 0.46
CA ASP A 38 -8.91 4.21 1.89
C ASP A 38 -7.46 4.57 2.24
N GLN A 39 -6.47 3.83 1.72
CA GLN A 39 -5.06 4.13 1.94
C GLN A 39 -4.69 5.53 1.44
N LEU A 40 -5.16 5.92 0.25
CA LEU A 40 -4.97 7.27 -0.29
C LEU A 40 -5.59 8.33 0.63
N LEU A 41 -6.82 8.12 1.11
CA LEU A 41 -7.50 9.06 2.00
C LEU A 41 -6.81 9.15 3.37
N ILE A 42 -6.29 8.04 3.90
CA ILE A 42 -5.54 8.04 5.15
C ILE A 42 -4.21 8.78 4.95
N HIS A 43 -3.46 8.45 3.89
CA HIS A 43 -2.20 9.12 3.59
C HIS A 43 -2.36 10.63 3.45
N ALA A 44 -3.41 11.08 2.73
CA ALA A 44 -3.71 12.51 2.56
C ALA A 44 -3.95 13.26 3.87
N GLN A 45 -4.52 12.59 4.88
CA GLN A 45 -4.93 13.20 6.14
C GLN A 45 -3.96 12.92 7.29
N HIS A 46 -3.26 11.77 7.22
CA HIS A 46 -2.34 11.30 8.26
C HIS A 46 -1.28 10.38 7.67
N PRO A 47 -0.26 10.88 6.96
CA PRO A 47 0.75 10.06 6.27
C PRO A 47 1.54 9.14 7.21
N GLU A 48 1.69 9.50 8.48
CA GLU A 48 2.41 8.72 9.49
C GLU A 48 1.53 7.64 10.16
N ALA A 49 0.27 7.45 9.73
CA ALA A 49 -0.63 6.48 10.32
C ALA A 49 -0.05 5.06 10.28
N THR A 50 -0.24 4.32 11.37
CA THR A 50 0.30 2.96 11.55
C THR A 50 -0.77 1.92 11.79
N ALA A 51 -1.83 2.26 12.53
CA ALA A 51 -2.95 1.36 12.81
C ALA A 51 -4.23 2.17 13.01
N CYS A 52 -5.06 2.19 12.00
CA CYS A 52 -6.32 2.91 12.02
C CYS A 52 -7.49 1.98 12.36
N ALA A 53 -8.45 2.49 13.14
CA ALA A 53 -9.69 1.79 13.44
C ALA A 53 -10.81 2.77 13.81
N SER A 54 -12.07 2.28 13.78
CA SER A 54 -13.21 3.07 14.22
C SER A 54 -13.16 3.35 15.73
N LEU A 55 -13.89 4.37 16.16
CA LEU A 55 -14.03 4.74 17.56
C LEU A 55 -14.51 3.54 18.42
N GLU A 56 -15.49 2.80 17.91
CA GLU A 56 -16.08 1.64 18.59
C GLU A 56 -15.03 0.54 18.79
N LEU A 57 -14.24 0.26 17.75
CA LEU A 57 -13.20 -0.78 17.84
C LEU A 57 -12.13 -0.38 18.86
N TRP A 58 -11.69 0.87 18.86
CA TRP A 58 -10.74 1.35 19.84
C TRP A 58 -11.28 1.28 21.25
N ASN A 59 -12.48 1.82 21.50
CA ASN A 59 -13.02 1.93 22.84
C ASN A 59 -13.50 0.59 23.40
N GLU A 60 -14.27 -0.19 22.60
CA GLU A 60 -14.98 -1.38 23.09
C GLU A 60 -14.16 -2.67 22.99
N LYS A 61 -13.31 -2.79 21.95
CA LYS A 61 -12.56 -4.03 21.71
C LYS A 61 -11.13 -3.95 22.17
N MET A 62 -10.49 -2.78 22.03
CA MET A 62 -9.10 -2.59 22.37
C MET A 62 -8.91 -1.93 23.74
N PHE A 63 -9.97 -1.40 24.35
CA PHE A 63 -9.92 -0.61 25.57
C PHE A 63 -8.86 0.49 25.49
N ARG A 64 -8.88 1.17 24.36
CA ARG A 64 -8.10 2.38 24.08
C ARG A 64 -9.06 3.51 23.77
N TRP A 65 -8.90 4.63 24.43
CA TRP A 65 -9.79 5.76 24.23
C TRP A 65 -9.17 6.76 23.28
N VAL A 66 -9.98 7.19 22.35
CA VAL A 66 -9.58 8.28 21.43
C VAL A 66 -9.41 9.57 22.24
N ASN A 67 -8.30 10.25 22.03
CA ASN A 67 -7.94 11.45 22.73
C ASN A 67 -8.93 12.58 22.45
N ARG A 68 -9.26 13.36 23.49
CA ARG A 68 -10.14 14.52 23.30
C ARG A 68 -9.49 15.53 22.34
N GLY A 69 -10.21 15.86 21.26
CA GLY A 69 -9.74 16.78 20.24
C GLY A 69 -8.99 16.10 19.08
N ALA A 70 -8.80 14.78 19.12
CA ALA A 70 -8.31 14.04 17.96
C ALA A 70 -9.24 14.23 16.75
N ARG A 71 -8.66 14.38 15.58
CA ARG A 71 -9.41 14.51 14.33
C ARG A 71 -9.54 13.14 13.67
N GLY A 72 -10.80 12.69 13.48
CA GLY A 72 -11.05 11.47 12.74
C GLY A 72 -10.64 11.62 11.28
N ILE A 73 -9.96 10.60 10.76
CA ILE A 73 -9.63 10.46 9.35
C ILE A 73 -10.90 10.06 8.62
N ALA A 74 -11.35 10.87 7.66
CA ALA A 74 -12.59 10.67 6.94
C ALA A 74 -12.37 9.71 5.76
N LEU A 75 -13.11 8.62 5.74
CA LEU A 75 -13.14 7.61 4.67
C LEU A 75 -14.52 7.56 4.03
N LEU A 76 -14.62 6.97 2.85
CA LEU A 76 -15.89 6.76 2.16
C LEU A 76 -16.49 5.41 2.57
N ASP A 77 -17.77 5.41 2.89
CA ASP A 77 -18.57 4.21 3.07
C ASP A 77 -19.55 4.11 1.89
N GLU A 78 -19.29 3.17 1.01
CA GLU A 78 -20.04 2.90 -0.21
C GLU A 78 -20.94 1.65 -0.07
N THR A 79 -21.07 1.09 1.13
CA THR A 79 -21.85 -0.14 1.36
C THR A 79 -23.36 0.07 1.28
N GLY A 80 -23.84 1.32 1.28
CA GLY A 80 -25.26 1.68 1.21
C GLY A 80 -25.67 2.25 -0.15
N GLN A 81 -26.96 2.61 -0.26
CA GLN A 81 -27.51 3.27 -1.45
C GLN A 81 -26.90 4.67 -1.71
N HIS A 82 -26.32 5.26 -0.71
CA HIS A 82 -25.69 6.58 -0.77
C HIS A 82 -24.34 6.52 -0.10
N THR A 83 -23.31 7.09 -0.74
CA THR A 83 -21.98 7.27 -0.16
C THR A 83 -22.08 8.12 1.10
N ARG A 84 -21.52 7.62 2.20
CA ARG A 84 -21.46 8.29 3.50
C ARG A 84 -20.02 8.45 3.94
N LEU A 85 -19.79 9.28 4.95
CA LEU A 85 -18.50 9.35 5.62
C LEU A 85 -18.48 8.38 6.81
N ARG A 86 -17.41 7.63 6.92
CA ARG A 86 -17.02 6.93 8.13
C ARG A 86 -15.69 7.51 8.62
N TYR A 87 -15.46 7.44 9.92
CA TYR A 87 -14.24 7.99 10.52
C TYR A 87 -13.44 6.90 11.20
N VAL A 88 -12.13 6.94 10.99
CA VAL A 88 -11.17 6.12 11.70
C VAL A 88 -10.17 7.02 12.42
N PHE A 89 -9.49 6.47 13.43
CA PHE A 89 -8.46 7.14 14.22
C PHE A 89 -7.21 6.28 14.22
N ASP A 90 -6.05 6.89 14.08
CA ASP A 90 -4.80 6.17 14.24
C ASP A 90 -4.54 5.85 15.72
N ILE A 91 -3.72 4.84 15.98
CA ILE A 91 -3.33 4.45 17.35
C ILE A 91 -2.66 5.60 18.11
N SER A 92 -1.93 6.47 17.43
CA SER A 92 -1.29 7.65 18.00
C SER A 92 -2.29 8.65 18.58
N ASP A 93 -3.52 8.65 18.06
CA ASP A 93 -4.64 9.45 18.56
C ASP A 93 -5.35 8.83 19.76
N THR A 94 -4.84 7.74 20.31
CA THR A 94 -5.49 6.99 21.39
C THR A 94 -4.59 6.82 22.60
N HIS A 95 -5.20 6.64 23.77
CA HIS A 95 -4.49 6.22 24.96
C HIS A 95 -5.10 4.96 25.57
N MET A 96 -4.25 4.16 26.20
CA MET A 96 -4.65 2.91 26.83
C MET A 96 -5.32 3.18 28.18
N VAL A 97 -6.41 2.48 28.46
CA VAL A 97 -7.04 2.46 29.79
C VAL A 97 -6.83 1.09 30.45
N ALA A 98 -7.27 0.92 31.69
CA ALA A 98 -7.13 -0.33 32.41
C ALA A 98 -7.73 -1.51 31.64
N GLY A 99 -6.95 -2.56 31.40
CA GLY A 99 -7.32 -3.70 30.55
C GLY A 99 -7.11 -3.47 29.05
N GLY A 100 -6.56 -2.32 28.66
CA GLY A 100 -6.30 -1.99 27.28
C GLY A 100 -5.25 -2.89 26.63
N ARG A 101 -5.35 -3.00 25.29
CA ARG A 101 -4.46 -3.80 24.45
C ARG A 101 -3.85 -2.92 23.37
N SER A 102 -2.61 -3.22 23.02
CA SER A 102 -2.02 -2.68 21.78
C SER A 102 -2.35 -3.62 20.63
N PRO A 103 -2.68 -3.10 19.46
CA PRO A 103 -2.80 -3.94 18.27
C PRO A 103 -1.46 -4.60 18.00
N TYR A 104 -1.53 -5.85 17.54
CA TYR A 104 -0.34 -6.53 17.06
C TYR A 104 -0.01 -5.96 15.66
N LEU A 105 1.06 -5.19 15.61
CA LEU A 105 1.65 -4.74 14.35
C LEU A 105 2.74 -5.76 14.01
N TRP A 106 2.47 -6.55 12.98
CA TRP A 106 3.45 -7.55 12.56
C TRP A 106 4.73 -6.87 12.08
N GLN A 107 5.84 -7.33 12.60
CA GLN A 107 7.19 -6.96 12.18
C GLN A 107 7.99 -8.25 12.03
N MET A 108 8.64 -8.39 10.88
CA MET A 108 9.53 -9.53 10.65
C MET A 108 10.64 -9.54 11.70
N GLN A 109 10.87 -10.70 12.30
CA GLN A 109 12.01 -10.90 13.20
C GLN A 109 13.14 -11.59 12.43
N GLU A 110 14.38 -11.35 12.80
CA GLU A 110 15.54 -11.91 12.11
C GLU A 110 15.48 -13.44 11.99
N HIS A 111 15.02 -14.12 13.04
CA HIS A 111 14.88 -15.58 13.01
C HIS A 111 13.79 -16.11 12.05
N GLN A 112 12.88 -15.25 11.58
CA GLN A 112 11.83 -15.61 10.62
C GLN A 112 12.29 -15.46 9.17
N ARG A 113 13.42 -14.81 8.94
CA ARG A 113 13.89 -14.45 7.59
C ARG A 113 14.08 -15.68 6.71
N GLU A 114 14.76 -16.70 7.23
CA GLU A 114 15.02 -17.96 6.50
C GLU A 114 13.74 -18.76 6.26
N GLU A 115 12.84 -18.79 7.25
CA GLU A 115 11.55 -19.46 7.13
C GLU A 115 10.68 -18.79 6.05
N ILE A 116 10.64 -17.45 6.03
CA ILE A 116 9.91 -16.68 5.01
C ILE A 116 10.50 -16.95 3.63
N LEU A 117 11.82 -16.88 3.48
CA LEU A 117 12.51 -17.15 2.22
C LEU A 117 12.16 -18.55 1.69
N THR A 118 12.27 -19.57 2.54
CA THR A 118 11.94 -20.95 2.17
C THR A 118 10.50 -21.08 1.74
N HIS A 119 9.58 -20.47 2.48
CA HIS A 119 8.16 -20.53 2.17
C HIS A 119 7.83 -19.82 0.84
N LEU A 120 8.42 -18.66 0.58
CA LEU A 120 8.25 -17.96 -0.70
C LEU A 120 8.79 -18.79 -1.87
N ALA A 121 9.98 -19.40 -1.70
CA ALA A 121 10.58 -20.26 -2.70
C ALA A 121 9.68 -21.46 -3.05
N GLU A 122 9.06 -22.08 -2.05
CA GLU A 122 8.13 -23.21 -2.24
C GLU A 122 6.82 -22.78 -2.91
N VAL A 123 6.20 -21.68 -2.42
CA VAL A 123 4.87 -21.24 -2.90
C VAL A 123 4.93 -20.72 -4.33
N TYR A 124 5.97 -19.98 -4.67
CA TYR A 124 6.15 -19.38 -6.01
C TYR A 124 7.09 -20.19 -6.92
N ALA A 125 7.55 -21.36 -6.47
CA ALA A 125 8.48 -22.22 -7.23
C ALA A 125 9.71 -21.45 -7.76
N LEU A 126 10.30 -20.61 -6.91
CA LEU A 126 11.41 -19.74 -7.28
C LEU A 126 12.67 -20.56 -7.64
N GLU A 127 13.44 -20.05 -8.59
CA GLU A 127 14.72 -20.65 -8.97
C GLU A 127 15.80 -20.32 -7.92
N GLU A 128 16.86 -21.13 -7.87
CA GLU A 128 17.98 -20.95 -6.92
C GLU A 128 18.62 -19.55 -7.04
N LYS A 129 18.69 -19.00 -8.26
CA LYS A 129 19.22 -17.65 -8.48
C LYS A 129 18.38 -16.53 -7.81
N ASP A 130 17.08 -16.75 -7.65
CA ASP A 130 16.12 -15.80 -7.09
C ASP A 130 15.96 -15.97 -5.57
N THR A 131 16.70 -16.91 -4.95
CA THR A 131 16.63 -17.20 -3.52
C THR A 131 17.96 -16.95 -2.79
N ALA A 132 18.89 -16.22 -3.40
CA ALA A 132 20.18 -15.89 -2.80
C ALA A 132 20.00 -15.01 -1.54
N THR A 133 19.07 -14.07 -1.60
CA THR A 133 18.66 -13.23 -0.46
C THR A 133 17.14 -13.16 -0.36
N LEU A 134 16.64 -12.68 0.78
CA LEU A 134 15.20 -12.41 0.91
C LEU A 134 14.73 -11.30 -0.05
N GLN A 135 15.59 -10.31 -0.31
CA GLN A 135 15.30 -9.24 -1.25
C GLN A 135 15.14 -9.79 -2.68
N ASP A 136 16.03 -10.69 -3.12
CA ASP A 136 15.91 -11.34 -4.43
C ASP A 136 14.60 -12.12 -4.55
N ALA A 137 14.24 -12.87 -3.50
CA ALA A 137 13.00 -13.62 -3.47
C ALA A 137 11.76 -12.71 -3.51
N LEU A 138 11.75 -11.60 -2.77
CA LEU A 138 10.66 -10.63 -2.82
C LEU A 138 10.53 -9.96 -4.19
N MET A 139 11.64 -9.66 -4.85
CA MET A 139 11.64 -9.12 -6.22
C MET A 139 11.08 -10.15 -7.22
N ALA A 140 11.48 -11.42 -7.10
CA ALA A 140 10.95 -12.49 -7.94
C ALA A 140 9.44 -12.67 -7.73
N VAL A 141 8.98 -12.69 -6.48
CA VAL A 141 7.55 -12.75 -6.13
C VAL A 141 6.79 -11.55 -6.69
N ALA A 142 7.31 -10.34 -6.56
CA ALA A 142 6.69 -9.14 -7.11
C ALA A 142 6.50 -9.26 -8.63
N ARG A 143 7.51 -9.78 -9.32
CA ARG A 143 7.49 -10.00 -10.77
C ARG A 143 6.43 -11.03 -11.17
N GLU A 144 6.33 -12.15 -10.46
CA GLU A 144 5.29 -13.17 -10.70
C GLU A 144 3.89 -12.60 -10.44
N MET A 145 3.68 -11.92 -9.32
CA MET A 145 2.38 -11.31 -8.98
C MET A 145 1.91 -10.33 -10.06
N VAL A 146 2.81 -9.51 -10.59
CA VAL A 146 2.47 -8.56 -11.65
C VAL A 146 2.20 -9.29 -12.97
N ASN A 147 3.02 -10.27 -13.34
CA ASN A 147 2.82 -11.04 -14.57
C ASN A 147 1.49 -11.78 -14.58
N ASP A 148 1.09 -12.38 -13.46
CA ASP A 148 -0.18 -13.12 -13.33
C ASP A 148 -1.42 -12.23 -13.54
N ASN A 149 -1.30 -10.93 -13.26
CA ASN A 149 -2.41 -9.97 -13.34
C ASN A 149 -2.24 -8.94 -14.47
N LEU A 150 -1.17 -9.01 -15.24
CA LEU A 150 -0.78 -7.97 -16.20
C LEU A 150 -1.86 -7.67 -17.23
N GLU A 151 -2.46 -8.70 -17.83
CA GLU A 151 -3.49 -8.54 -18.86
C GLU A 151 -4.72 -7.80 -18.33
N GLU A 152 -5.19 -8.16 -17.12
CA GLU A 152 -6.32 -7.48 -16.48
C GLU A 152 -6.04 -6.00 -16.21
N TYR A 153 -4.81 -5.68 -15.82
CA TYR A 153 -4.41 -4.29 -15.59
C TYR A 153 -4.32 -3.50 -16.90
N LEU A 154 -3.82 -4.11 -17.96
CA LEU A 154 -3.70 -3.46 -19.27
C LEU A 154 -5.06 -3.23 -19.92
N ASP A 155 -6.00 -4.17 -19.80
CA ASP A 155 -7.38 -3.98 -20.25
C ASP A 155 -8.00 -2.73 -19.58
N GLY A 156 -7.69 -2.49 -18.30
CA GLY A 156 -8.12 -1.28 -17.59
C GLY A 156 -7.44 0.00 -18.09
N LEU A 157 -6.17 -0.09 -18.52
CA LEU A 157 -5.39 1.04 -19.01
C LEU A 157 -5.88 1.54 -20.38
N GLU A 158 -6.35 0.69 -21.29
CA GLU A 158 -6.87 1.11 -22.61
C GLU A 158 -7.88 2.25 -22.51
N TYR A 159 -8.74 2.22 -21.50
CA TYR A 159 -9.75 3.27 -21.26
C TYR A 159 -9.17 4.53 -20.61
N ALA A 160 -7.98 4.45 -20.00
CA ALA A 160 -7.36 5.55 -19.27
C ALA A 160 -6.30 6.30 -20.09
N VAL A 161 -5.90 5.78 -21.23
CA VAL A 161 -4.85 6.34 -22.10
C VAL A 161 -5.34 7.54 -22.89
N GLU A 162 -6.62 7.56 -23.31
CA GLU A 162 -7.20 8.60 -24.14
C GLU A 162 -7.04 10.00 -23.50
N GLY A 163 -6.45 10.93 -24.22
CA GLY A 163 -6.20 12.30 -23.77
C GLY A 163 -5.02 12.45 -22.80
N THR A 164 -4.21 11.43 -22.61
CA THR A 164 -2.97 11.49 -21.81
C THR A 164 -1.72 11.41 -22.70
N TYR A 165 -0.53 11.65 -22.12
CA TYR A 165 0.73 11.49 -22.85
C TYR A 165 0.99 10.04 -23.31
N LEU A 166 0.32 9.06 -22.71
CA LEU A 166 0.42 7.65 -23.06
C LEU A 166 -0.21 7.35 -24.44
N GLU A 167 -1.11 8.22 -24.92
CA GLU A 167 -1.77 8.05 -26.22
C GLU A 167 -0.76 8.06 -27.38
N ASP A 168 0.36 8.76 -27.22
CA ASP A 168 1.44 8.85 -28.22
C ASP A 168 2.44 7.69 -28.15
N LEU A 169 2.36 6.83 -27.15
CA LEU A 169 3.25 5.68 -26.96
C LEU A 169 2.68 4.43 -27.63
N ASP A 170 3.56 3.58 -28.12
CA ASP A 170 3.15 2.27 -28.62
C ASP A 170 2.81 1.29 -27.47
N GLU A 171 1.91 0.36 -27.75
CA GLU A 171 1.40 -0.62 -26.77
C GLU A 171 2.52 -1.43 -26.08
N VAL A 172 3.59 -1.76 -26.81
CA VAL A 172 4.71 -2.54 -26.27
C VAL A 172 5.46 -1.73 -25.22
N THR A 173 5.67 -0.45 -25.47
CA THR A 173 6.29 0.48 -24.53
C THR A 173 5.42 0.65 -23.29
N ILE A 174 4.13 0.96 -23.46
CA ILE A 174 3.19 1.07 -22.33
C ILE A 174 3.19 -0.19 -21.49
N ARG A 175 3.12 -1.36 -22.12
CA ARG A 175 3.13 -2.66 -21.43
C ARG A 175 4.42 -2.88 -20.64
N SER A 176 5.56 -2.55 -21.24
CA SER A 176 6.87 -2.73 -20.62
C SER A 176 7.03 -1.83 -19.40
N ASP A 177 6.72 -0.55 -19.57
CA ASP A 177 6.90 0.46 -18.51
C ASP A 177 5.93 0.24 -17.37
N PHE A 178 4.66 -0.07 -17.68
CA PHE A 178 3.68 -0.42 -16.66
C PHE A 178 4.11 -1.65 -15.85
N ARG A 179 4.56 -2.72 -16.53
CA ARG A 179 5.03 -3.93 -15.85
C ARG A 179 6.21 -3.64 -14.93
N GLN A 180 7.18 -2.83 -15.38
CA GLN A 180 8.35 -2.48 -14.57
C GLN A 180 7.92 -1.67 -13.35
N LEU A 181 7.20 -0.55 -13.53
CA LEU A 181 6.72 0.30 -12.45
C LEU A 181 5.87 -0.48 -11.43
N ALA A 182 4.97 -1.34 -11.91
CA ALA A 182 4.14 -2.17 -11.04
C ALA A 182 4.98 -3.16 -10.23
N THR A 183 5.97 -3.81 -10.87
CA THR A 183 6.88 -4.74 -10.20
C THR A 183 7.68 -4.04 -9.10
N ASP A 184 8.28 -2.89 -9.40
CA ASP A 184 9.09 -2.12 -8.46
C ASP A 184 8.23 -1.60 -7.29
N SER A 185 7.00 -1.17 -7.58
CA SER A 185 6.04 -0.76 -6.54
C SER A 185 5.64 -1.91 -5.62
N VAL A 186 5.34 -3.10 -6.17
CA VAL A 186 5.02 -4.29 -5.36
C VAL A 186 6.23 -4.72 -4.53
N TYR A 187 7.43 -4.77 -5.12
CA TYR A 187 8.65 -5.07 -4.39
C TYR A 187 8.91 -4.07 -3.25
N TYR A 188 8.73 -2.77 -3.52
CA TYR A 188 8.85 -1.72 -2.51
C TYR A 188 7.93 -2.00 -1.32
N LEU A 189 6.64 -2.24 -1.57
CA LEU A 189 5.65 -2.54 -0.54
C LEU A 189 6.00 -3.78 0.29
N LEU A 190 6.42 -4.86 -0.37
CA LEU A 190 6.82 -6.11 0.29
C LEU A 190 8.05 -5.91 1.16
N SER A 191 9.07 -5.22 0.65
CA SER A 191 10.31 -4.92 1.37
C SER A 191 10.04 -4.08 2.61
N ARG A 192 9.30 -2.97 2.48
CA ARG A 192 8.90 -2.13 3.62
C ARG A 192 8.07 -2.91 4.64
N ARG A 193 7.19 -3.82 4.16
CA ARG A 193 6.41 -4.68 5.05
C ARG A 193 7.27 -5.65 5.84
N CYS A 194 8.36 -6.14 5.26
CA CYS A 194 9.35 -6.98 5.92
C CYS A 194 10.38 -6.19 6.74
N GLY A 195 10.32 -4.86 6.75
CA GLY A 195 11.30 -4.02 7.46
C GLY A 195 12.66 -3.95 6.76
N LEU A 196 12.69 -4.25 5.46
CA LEU A 196 13.87 -4.15 4.61
C LEU A 196 13.92 -2.77 3.93
N ASP A 197 15.09 -2.35 3.51
CA ASP A 197 15.25 -1.17 2.68
C ASP A 197 15.06 -1.54 1.20
N PRO A 198 13.98 -1.08 0.54
CA PRO A 198 13.77 -1.37 -0.88
C PRO A 198 14.86 -0.77 -1.77
N MET A 199 15.50 0.32 -1.34
CA MET A 199 16.52 1.03 -2.10
C MET A 199 17.87 0.29 -2.14
N GLU A 200 17.97 -0.90 -1.56
CA GLU A 200 19.09 -1.81 -1.80
C GLU A 200 19.09 -2.38 -3.23
N LEU A 201 17.92 -2.50 -3.86
CA LEU A 201 17.75 -3.01 -5.23
C LEU A 201 17.05 -2.02 -6.19
N LEU A 202 16.51 -0.91 -5.69
CA LEU A 202 15.81 0.10 -6.47
C LEU A 202 16.51 1.45 -6.37
N GLU A 203 16.25 2.28 -7.37
CA GLU A 203 16.63 3.69 -7.41
C GLU A 203 15.37 4.56 -7.52
N GLU A 204 15.46 5.85 -7.21
CA GLU A 204 14.30 6.78 -7.27
C GLU A 204 13.76 6.88 -8.71
N GLU A 205 14.65 6.74 -9.70
CA GLU A 205 14.35 6.79 -11.12
C GLU A 205 13.46 5.62 -11.60
N ASP A 206 13.42 4.49 -10.88
CA ASP A 206 12.57 3.34 -11.23
C ASP A 206 11.07 3.66 -11.06
N PHE A 207 10.74 4.79 -10.44
CA PHE A 207 9.37 5.27 -10.23
C PHE A 207 9.01 6.47 -11.11
N MET A 208 9.74 6.72 -12.20
CA MET A 208 9.45 7.79 -13.15
C MET A 208 8.61 7.34 -14.35
#